data_5617a1bef5b1baee3d3ece34c400bdee
#
_entry.id   5617a1bef5b1baee3d3ece34c400bdee
#
_cell.length_a   1.000
_cell.length_b   1.000
_cell.length_c   1.000
_cell.angle_alpha   90.00
_cell.angle_beta   90.00
_cell.angle_gamma   90.00
#
_symmetry.space_group_name_H-M   'P 1'
#
loop_
_entity.id
_entity.type
_entity.pdbx_description
1 polymer ?
#
loop_
_entity_poly.entity_id
_entity_poly.type
_entity_poly.pdbx_seq_one_letter_code
_entity_poly.pdbx_strand_id
1 'polypeptide(L)'
;MIEASDLSLYVYEGCGYCVRVLRALGRLGVRVEVRDIDEEPRYEAELVAARGRRTVPVLRISPPGGREEWLPESADIVAYLERRFGGGPTGTP
;
A
#
# COMPACT_ATOMS: atom_id res chain seq x y z
N MET A 1 9.92 1.47 -14.24
CA MET A 1 9.57 1.29 -12.82
C MET A 1 9.26 2.64 -12.20
N ILE A 2 8.13 2.73 -11.56
CA ILE A 2 7.67 3.98 -10.94
C ILE A 2 7.97 3.93 -9.45
N GLU A 3 8.64 4.95 -8.94
CA GLU A 3 8.90 5.05 -7.50
C GLU A 3 7.83 5.94 -6.88
N ALA A 4 7.01 5.37 -6.02
CA ALA A 4 5.95 6.12 -5.35
C ALA A 4 6.36 6.40 -3.92
N SER A 5 7.15 7.44 -3.74
CA SER A 5 7.72 7.76 -2.43
C SER A 5 6.70 8.23 -1.42
N ASP A 6 5.51 8.58 -1.85
CA ASP A 6 4.44 8.98 -0.94
C ASP A 6 3.62 7.80 -0.42
N LEU A 7 3.96 6.58 -0.83
CA LEU A 7 3.22 5.39 -0.44
C LEU A 7 4.06 4.46 0.42
N SER A 8 3.42 3.89 1.45
CA SER A 8 4.02 2.85 2.28
C SER A 8 2.98 1.75 2.46
N LEU A 9 3.39 0.51 2.29
CA LEU A 9 2.48 -0.62 2.41
C LEU A 9 2.86 -1.45 3.64
N TYR A 10 1.91 -1.56 4.57
CA TYR A 10 2.12 -2.34 5.79
C TYR A 10 1.65 -3.76 5.57
N VAL A 11 2.53 -4.71 5.86
CA VAL A 11 2.29 -6.13 5.60
C VAL A 11 2.87 -6.98 6.74
N TYR A 12 2.56 -8.27 6.71
CA TYR A 12 3.38 -9.25 7.44
C TYR A 12 3.42 -10.52 6.60
N GLU A 13 4.41 -11.36 6.90
CA GLU A 13 4.63 -12.57 6.15
C GLU A 13 3.47 -13.54 6.36
N GLY A 14 3.07 -14.22 5.29
CA GLY A 14 1.98 -15.18 5.39
C GLY A 14 0.61 -14.60 5.15
N CYS A 15 0.54 -13.32 4.86
CA CYS A 15 -0.74 -12.67 4.62
C CYS A 15 -1.12 -12.77 3.14
N GLY A 16 -2.14 -13.56 2.83
CA GLY A 16 -2.57 -13.73 1.45
C GLY A 16 -3.09 -12.45 0.81
N TYR A 17 -3.75 -11.62 1.59
CA TYR A 17 -4.26 -10.36 1.06
C TYR A 17 -3.13 -9.38 0.77
N CYS A 18 -2.04 -9.46 1.53
CA CYS A 18 -0.86 -8.66 1.26
C CYS A 18 -0.24 -9.07 -0.07
N VAL A 19 -0.20 -10.37 -0.35
CA VAL A 19 0.33 -10.88 -1.61
C VAL A 19 -0.45 -10.32 -2.79
N ARG A 20 -1.77 -10.20 -2.64
CA ARG A 20 -2.62 -9.64 -3.68
C ARG A 20 -2.18 -8.23 -4.06
N VAL A 21 -1.91 -7.40 -3.05
CA VAL A 21 -1.47 -6.04 -3.28
C VAL A 21 -0.08 -6.00 -3.89
N LEU A 22 0.83 -6.84 -3.37
CA LEU A 22 2.19 -6.89 -3.88
C LEU A 22 2.22 -7.31 -5.34
N ARG A 23 1.34 -8.24 -5.73
CA ARG A 23 1.23 -8.64 -7.13
C ARG A 23 0.74 -7.51 -8.01
N ALA A 24 -0.22 -6.73 -7.51
CA ALA A 24 -0.72 -5.58 -8.27
C ALA A 24 0.39 -4.56 -8.48
N LEU A 25 1.20 -4.30 -7.46
CA LEU A 25 2.32 -3.40 -7.59
C LEU A 25 3.31 -3.88 -8.65
N GLY A 26 3.60 -5.19 -8.63
CA GLY A 26 4.50 -5.76 -9.64
C GLY A 26 3.95 -5.64 -11.04
N ARG A 27 2.67 -5.93 -11.19
CA ARG A 27 2.02 -5.84 -12.51
C ARG A 27 2.03 -4.41 -13.04
N LEU A 28 1.85 -3.45 -12.14
CA LEU A 28 1.80 -2.04 -12.55
C LEU A 28 3.18 -1.40 -12.66
N GLY A 29 4.22 -2.11 -12.24
CA GLY A 29 5.58 -1.57 -12.29
C GLY A 29 5.79 -0.45 -11.29
N VAL A 30 5.15 -0.53 -10.13
CA VAL A 30 5.25 0.51 -9.11
C VAL A 30 6.00 -0.02 -7.90
N ARG A 31 6.91 0.77 -7.39
CA ARG A 31 7.66 0.44 -6.19
C ARG A 31 7.26 1.35 -5.05
N VAL A 32 6.93 0.76 -3.91
CA VAL A 32 6.59 1.50 -2.70
C VAL A 32 7.45 0.97 -1.57
N GLU A 33 7.51 1.70 -0.47
CA GLU A 33 8.18 1.21 0.71
C GLU A 33 7.29 0.15 1.36
N VAL A 34 7.82 -1.05 1.52
CA VAL A 34 7.08 -2.14 2.15
C VAL A 34 7.53 -2.22 3.60
N ARG A 35 6.58 -2.14 4.52
CA ARG A 35 6.85 -2.12 5.96
C ARG A 35 6.26 -3.36 6.60
N ASP A 36 7.15 -4.29 6.97
CA ASP A 36 6.73 -5.52 7.61
C ASP A 36 6.60 -5.28 9.10
N ILE A 37 5.39 -5.41 9.63
CA ILE A 37 5.12 -5.06 11.01
C ILE A 37 5.63 -6.11 11.99
N ASP A 38 5.94 -7.31 11.52
CA ASP A 38 6.54 -8.33 12.38
C ASP A 38 8.04 -8.19 12.44
N GLU A 39 8.65 -7.67 11.38
CA GLU A 39 10.09 -7.50 11.34
C GLU A 39 10.56 -6.30 12.12
N GLU A 40 9.75 -5.23 12.10
CA GLU A 40 10.15 -3.98 12.70
C GLU A 40 9.03 -3.48 13.62
N PRO A 41 9.22 -3.55 14.94
CA PRO A 41 8.17 -3.13 15.88
C PRO A 41 7.70 -1.70 15.68
N ARG A 42 8.57 -0.84 15.17
CA ARG A 42 8.21 0.55 14.91
C ARG A 42 7.09 0.64 13.88
N TYR A 43 7.10 -0.25 12.89
CA TYR A 43 6.06 -0.24 11.86
C TYR A 43 4.73 -0.69 12.43
N GLU A 44 4.75 -1.67 13.34
CA GLU A 44 3.53 -2.08 14.01
C GLU A 44 2.96 -0.94 14.83
N ALA A 45 3.82 -0.22 15.54
CA ALA A 45 3.39 0.90 16.36
C ALA A 45 2.74 2.00 15.51
N GLU A 46 3.32 2.28 14.35
CA GLU A 46 2.76 3.28 13.43
C GLU A 46 1.36 2.87 12.98
N LEU A 47 1.22 1.61 12.60
CA LEU A 47 -0.05 1.10 12.11
C LEU A 47 -1.12 1.13 13.19
N VAL A 48 -0.78 0.67 14.39
CA VAL A 48 -1.74 0.63 15.49
C VAL A 48 -2.13 2.03 15.93
N ALA A 49 -1.16 2.97 15.94
CA ALA A 49 -1.46 4.34 16.30
C ALA A 49 -2.45 4.97 15.33
N ALA A 50 -2.35 4.64 14.05
CA ALA A 50 -3.23 5.21 13.05
C ALA A 50 -4.56 4.49 12.92
N ARG A 51 -4.55 3.16 13.04
CA ARG A 51 -5.74 2.36 12.74
C ARG A 51 -6.39 1.72 13.96
N GLY A 52 -5.69 1.72 15.09
CA GLY A 52 -6.21 1.08 16.30
C GLY A 52 -6.13 -0.44 16.28
N ARG A 53 -5.50 -1.02 15.30
CA ARG A 53 -5.38 -2.47 15.16
C ARG A 53 -4.21 -2.81 14.26
N ARG A 54 -3.76 -4.06 14.31
CA ARG A 54 -2.64 -4.50 13.50
C ARG A 54 -3.07 -5.31 12.28
N THR A 55 -4.17 -4.92 11.67
CA THR A 55 -4.67 -5.60 10.47
C THR A 55 -3.92 -5.13 9.24
N VAL A 56 -3.50 -6.05 8.39
CA VAL A 56 -2.82 -5.73 7.13
C VAL A 56 -3.54 -6.44 5.99
N PRO A 57 -3.37 -6.01 4.73
CA PRO A 57 -2.53 -4.90 4.31
C PRO A 57 -3.20 -3.55 4.55
N VAL A 58 -2.38 -2.52 4.71
CA VAL A 58 -2.86 -1.14 4.78
C VAL A 58 -1.90 -0.29 3.98
N LEU A 59 -2.43 0.56 3.13
CA LEU A 59 -1.62 1.49 2.35
C LEU A 59 -1.69 2.86 2.99
N ARG A 60 -0.53 3.41 3.32
CA ARG A 60 -0.42 4.76 3.85
C ARG A 60 -0.04 5.69 2.72
N ILE A 61 -0.85 6.71 2.52
CA ILE A 61 -0.65 7.70 1.47
C ILE A 61 -0.28 9.00 2.14
N SER A 62 0.96 9.46 1.90
CA SER A 62 1.51 10.63 2.59
C SER A 62 2.07 11.61 1.57
N PRO A 63 1.21 12.32 0.86
CA PRO A 63 1.70 13.25 -0.16
C PRO A 63 2.38 14.45 0.48
N PRO A 64 3.43 14.99 -0.15
CA PRO A 64 4.11 16.17 0.38
C PRO A 64 3.12 17.32 0.53
N GLY A 65 3.08 17.91 1.72
CA GLY A 65 2.20 19.03 1.98
C GLY A 65 0.73 18.72 1.98
N GLY A 66 0.37 17.45 1.83
CA GLY A 66 -1.02 17.06 1.78
C GLY A 66 -1.45 16.29 3.00
N ARG A 67 -2.71 15.89 3.01
CA ARG A 67 -3.28 15.15 4.12
C ARG A 67 -2.93 13.67 4.01
N GLU A 68 -2.52 13.09 5.12
CA GLU A 68 -2.20 11.68 5.17
C GLU A 68 -3.48 10.84 5.19
N GLU A 69 -3.46 9.75 4.44
CA GLU A 69 -4.58 8.80 4.41
C GLU A 69 -4.08 7.39 4.68
N TRP A 70 -4.92 6.60 5.32
CA TRP A 70 -4.62 5.19 5.60
C TRP A 70 -5.74 4.37 4.98
N LEU A 71 -5.40 3.58 3.96
CA LEU A 71 -6.37 2.82 3.19
C LEU A 71 -6.27 1.34 3.53
N PRO A 72 -7.28 0.78 4.21
CA PRO A 72 -7.31 -0.65 4.51
C PRO A 72 -7.96 -1.40 3.35
N GLU A 73 -8.05 -2.71 3.44
CA GLU A 73 -8.74 -3.58 2.49
C GLU A 73 -7.98 -3.74 1.18
N SER A 74 -7.54 -4.96 0.93
CA SER A 74 -6.73 -5.23 -0.26
C SER A 74 -7.43 -4.83 -1.55
N ALA A 75 -8.73 -5.06 -1.66
CA ALA A 75 -9.45 -4.72 -2.88
C ALA A 75 -9.43 -3.22 -3.13
N ASP A 76 -9.59 -2.42 -2.08
CA ASP A 76 -9.59 -0.97 -2.22
C ASP A 76 -8.20 -0.45 -2.54
N ILE A 77 -7.18 -1.08 -1.96
CA ILE A 77 -5.80 -0.70 -2.25
C ILE A 77 -5.48 -0.97 -3.71
N VAL A 78 -5.85 -2.15 -4.20
CA VAL A 78 -5.61 -2.50 -5.60
C VAL A 78 -6.34 -1.53 -6.52
N ALA A 79 -7.60 -1.21 -6.19
CA ALA A 79 -8.36 -0.27 -7.00
C ALA A 79 -7.70 1.11 -7.04
N TYR A 80 -7.20 1.57 -5.89
CA TYR A 80 -6.50 2.85 -5.83
C TYR A 80 -5.25 2.84 -6.71
N LEU A 81 -4.47 1.76 -6.61
CA LEU A 81 -3.24 1.66 -7.39
C LEU A 81 -3.54 1.62 -8.88
N GLU A 82 -4.59 0.91 -9.26
CA GLU A 82 -4.96 0.83 -10.67
C GLU A 82 -5.45 2.16 -11.21
N ARG A 83 -6.23 2.88 -10.42
CA ARG A 83 -6.69 4.20 -10.86
C ARG A 83 -5.54 5.17 -11.03
N ARG A 84 -4.56 5.09 -10.14
CA ARG A 84 -3.45 6.05 -10.16
C ARG A 84 -2.37 5.70 -11.18
N PHE A 85 -2.03 4.42 -11.28
CA PHE A 85 -0.88 4.00 -12.07
C PHE A 85 -1.24 3.16 -13.29
N GLY A 86 -2.40 2.56 -13.30
CA GLY A 86 -2.75 1.64 -14.37
C GLY A 86 -3.59 2.24 -15.46
N GLY A 87 -4.00 3.47 -15.27
CA GLY A 87 -4.97 4.04 -16.16
C GLY A 87 -4.49 4.33 -17.55
N GLY A 88 -3.42 4.63 -17.74
CA GLY A 88 -2.87 4.98 -19.02
C GLY A 88 -3.68 4.64 -20.23
N PRO A 89 -3.06 4.72 -21.33
CA PRO A 89 -3.73 4.54 -22.61
C PRO A 89 -4.39 3.19 -22.74
N THR A 90 -3.90 2.24 -22.02
CA THR A 90 -4.49 0.94 -22.13
C THR A 90 -5.85 0.94 -21.52
N GLY A 91 -6.02 1.82 -20.65
CA GLY A 91 -7.26 1.86 -20.04
C GLY A 91 -8.33 2.18 -20.95
N THR A 92 -8.02 2.62 -21.89
CA THR A 92 -9.00 2.94 -22.50
C THR A 92 -9.53 2.52 -23.27
N PRO A 93 -9.85 2.30 -23.29
CA PRO A 93 -10.49 2.07 -23.96
C PRO A 93 -11.09 2.05 -24.05
#